data_17ae2624d9d483d47570a81210e1ba32
#
_entry.id   17ae2624d9d483d47570a81210e1ba32
#
_cell.length_a   1.000
_cell.length_b   1.000
_cell.length_c   1.000
_cell.angle_alpha   90.00
_cell.angle_beta   90.00
_cell.angle_gamma   90.00
#
_symmetry.space_group_name_H-M   'P 1'
#
loop_
_entity.id
_entity.type
_entity.pdbx_description
1 polymer ?
#
loop_
_entity_poly.entity_id
_entity_poly.type
_entity_poly.pdbx_seq_one_letter_code
_entity_poly.pdbx_strand_id
1 'polypeptide(L)'
;MKYFAELISTLESTNKTNAKIDAMVHYLNTAPENDKLWFLALFTGKRPKRPVNTNLLKQWALEIIQLPEWLFLESYSSVGDLGETLSLILPPPENDIQKSLSQWMTELIHLKDQTDEEKKRYVTESWNGLDYTERFIFNKLIGGSFRIGVSKKLLITALSKYSDIDSSQLMHSIMGKWNVDEMNFDDLITGTNINPDNSKPYPFCLAYPLEKETQELGKPEEWQAEYKWDGIRGQLIKRNTEIFIWSRGEELVTPQFPELVTALEHIPGNFVLDGEILAVNDDEVLNFNELQKRLNRKTITPKMLREIPVKVFVYDILEFNDEDLREKPLSERRKILENLIETYPVEDIKISGNVPFKNWDDLIAIRENSRENNSEGLMLKQKNSHYHSGRKKGDWWKWKVDALTIDAVLIYAQKGSGRRSGYYTDYTFAVKKDEQLVTIAKAYSGLTDKEIMEVSRFVTKNSLEKFGPVRTVKPELVFEIAFEGIGFSNRHKSGVALRFPRIVRWRRDKKADEIDDIEEVKKLIK
;
A
#
# COMPACT_ATOMS: atom_id res chain seq x y z
N MET A 1 -14.80 14.85 19.61
CA MET A 1 -14.44 13.42 19.38
C MET A 1 -15.67 12.57 19.07
N LYS A 2 -16.77 12.75 19.77
CA LYS A 2 -17.96 11.87 19.74
C LYS A 2 -18.47 11.55 18.33
N TYR A 3 -18.77 12.55 17.50
CA TYR A 3 -19.21 12.32 16.11
C TYR A 3 -18.21 11.49 15.27
N PHE A 4 -16.92 11.71 15.49
CA PHE A 4 -15.88 10.95 14.80
C PHE A 4 -15.81 9.51 15.31
N ALA A 5 -15.97 9.29 16.60
CA ALA A 5 -16.01 7.96 17.19
C ALA A 5 -17.23 7.15 16.71
N GLU A 6 -18.39 7.79 16.60
CA GLU A 6 -19.60 7.19 16.02
C GLU A 6 -19.38 6.78 14.55
N LEU A 7 -18.76 7.66 13.74
CA LEU A 7 -18.39 7.33 12.38
C LEU A 7 -17.51 6.08 12.32
N ILE A 8 -16.42 6.06 13.10
CA ILE A 8 -15.48 4.94 13.09
C ILE A 8 -16.14 3.64 13.51
N SER A 9 -16.94 3.67 14.58
CA SER A 9 -17.71 2.51 15.03
C SER A 9 -18.63 1.98 13.92
N THR A 10 -19.30 2.85 13.19
CA THR A 10 -20.16 2.47 12.07
C THR A 10 -19.34 1.86 10.92
N LEU A 11 -18.19 2.45 10.57
CA LEU A 11 -17.32 1.96 9.50
C LEU A 11 -16.74 0.57 9.80
N GLU A 12 -16.46 0.27 11.06
CA GLU A 12 -15.94 -1.02 11.50
C GLU A 12 -17.02 -2.10 11.64
N SER A 13 -18.25 -1.71 11.95
CA SER A 13 -19.38 -2.64 12.14
C SER A 13 -19.93 -3.22 10.84
N THR A 14 -19.68 -2.61 9.68
CA THR A 14 -20.25 -3.02 8.40
C THR A 14 -19.19 -3.29 7.32
N ASN A 15 -19.49 -4.23 6.42
CA ASN A 15 -18.72 -4.45 5.19
C ASN A 15 -19.45 -3.91 3.95
N LYS A 16 -20.67 -3.40 4.10
CA LYS A 16 -21.48 -2.91 2.99
C LYS A 16 -20.94 -1.56 2.52
N THR A 17 -20.52 -1.48 1.28
CA THR A 17 -19.93 -0.27 0.66
C THR A 17 -20.85 0.95 0.81
N ASN A 18 -22.14 0.81 0.48
CA ASN A 18 -23.09 1.93 0.56
C ASN A 18 -23.29 2.42 2.00
N ALA A 19 -23.38 1.50 2.97
CA ALA A 19 -23.50 1.89 4.37
C ALA A 19 -22.29 2.69 4.87
N LYS A 20 -21.07 2.35 4.41
CA LYS A 20 -19.87 3.13 4.70
C LYS A 20 -19.90 4.51 4.06
N ILE A 21 -20.35 4.61 2.80
CA ILE A 21 -20.51 5.90 2.09
C ILE A 21 -21.51 6.77 2.84
N ASP A 22 -22.68 6.23 3.19
CA ASP A 22 -23.72 6.99 3.87
C ASP A 22 -23.28 7.49 5.25
N ALA A 23 -22.53 6.67 6.01
CA ALA A 23 -21.94 7.08 7.28
C ALA A 23 -20.94 8.24 7.14
N MET A 24 -20.07 8.20 6.13
CA MET A 24 -19.13 9.29 5.85
C MET A 24 -19.85 10.56 5.39
N VAL A 25 -20.87 10.46 4.54
CA VAL A 25 -21.70 11.60 4.12
C VAL A 25 -22.43 12.21 5.32
N HIS A 26 -22.99 11.38 6.20
CA HIS A 26 -23.62 11.86 7.42
C HIS A 26 -22.65 12.65 8.31
N TYR A 27 -21.45 12.12 8.50
CA TYR A 27 -20.40 12.81 9.26
C TYR A 27 -20.03 14.16 8.61
N LEU A 28 -19.83 14.20 7.30
CA LEU A 28 -19.50 15.43 6.57
C LEU A 28 -20.62 16.49 6.68
N ASN A 29 -21.88 16.09 6.81
CA ASN A 29 -23.00 17.01 7.00
C ASN A 29 -23.12 17.55 8.44
N THR A 30 -22.58 16.84 9.43
CA THR A 30 -22.79 17.15 10.86
C THR A 30 -21.53 17.67 11.57
N ALA A 31 -20.35 17.32 11.08
CA ALA A 31 -19.09 17.69 11.70
C ALA A 31 -18.71 19.17 11.46
N PRO A 32 -18.03 19.82 12.42
CA PRO A 32 -17.42 21.14 12.23
C PRO A 32 -16.38 21.13 11.08
N GLU A 33 -16.18 22.26 10.43
CA GLU A 33 -15.27 22.41 9.28
C GLU A 33 -13.86 21.89 9.55
N ASN A 34 -13.27 22.28 10.67
CA ASN A 34 -11.94 21.82 11.06
C ASN A 34 -11.89 20.29 11.29
N ASP A 35 -12.95 19.70 11.77
CA ASP A 35 -13.05 18.25 11.95
C ASP A 35 -13.20 17.51 10.63
N LYS A 36 -13.89 18.09 9.62
CA LYS A 36 -13.95 17.56 8.25
C LYS A 36 -12.56 17.54 7.61
N LEU A 37 -11.79 18.59 7.82
CA LEU A 37 -10.42 18.69 7.29
C LEU A 37 -9.50 17.63 7.92
N TRP A 38 -9.56 17.44 9.24
CA TRP A 38 -8.84 16.37 9.93
C TRP A 38 -9.30 14.97 9.52
N PHE A 39 -10.61 14.78 9.29
CA PHE A 39 -11.13 13.55 8.71
C PHE A 39 -10.45 13.23 7.38
N LEU A 40 -10.38 14.19 6.45
CA LEU A 40 -9.67 14.00 5.18
C LEU A 40 -8.18 13.69 5.39
N ALA A 41 -7.51 14.42 6.27
CA ALA A 41 -6.09 14.20 6.57
C ALA A 41 -5.83 12.77 7.06
N LEU A 42 -6.61 12.28 8.01
CA LEU A 42 -6.48 10.95 8.58
C LEU A 42 -6.75 9.84 7.56
N PHE A 43 -7.79 9.98 6.73
CA PHE A 43 -8.17 8.98 5.73
C PHE A 43 -7.30 9.02 4.46
N THR A 44 -6.62 10.11 4.19
CA THR A 44 -5.62 10.22 3.10
C THR A 44 -4.19 9.94 3.56
N GLY A 45 -3.99 9.55 4.83
CA GLY A 45 -2.69 9.17 5.36
C GLY A 45 -1.82 10.34 5.82
N LYS A 46 -2.32 11.59 5.75
CA LYS A 46 -1.62 12.80 6.23
C LYS A 46 -1.77 12.91 7.76
N ARG A 47 -0.94 12.16 8.48
CA ARG A 47 -0.99 12.06 9.95
C ARG A 47 0.23 12.69 10.59
N PRO A 48 0.09 13.36 11.75
CA PRO A 48 1.23 13.77 12.53
C PRO A 48 2.05 12.56 12.99
N LYS A 49 3.30 12.81 13.32
CA LYS A 49 4.18 11.79 13.92
C LYS A 49 3.62 11.36 15.27
N ARG A 50 3.73 10.07 15.57
CA ARG A 50 3.33 9.48 16.85
C ARG A 50 3.93 10.26 18.04
N PRO A 51 3.12 10.81 18.95
CA PRO A 51 3.63 11.54 20.12
C PRO A 51 4.12 10.63 21.24
N VAL A 52 3.55 9.42 21.40
CA VAL A 52 3.85 8.50 22.49
C VAL A 52 4.21 7.12 21.98
N ASN A 53 5.22 6.51 22.59
CA ASN A 53 5.60 5.12 22.30
C ASN A 53 4.55 4.15 22.84
N THR A 54 4.22 3.11 22.07
CA THR A 54 3.24 2.08 22.49
C THR A 54 3.64 1.32 23.75
N ASN A 55 4.94 1.19 24.05
CA ASN A 55 5.39 0.56 25.30
C ASN A 55 5.06 1.43 26.51
N LEU A 56 5.17 2.74 26.41
CA LEU A 56 4.76 3.67 27.48
C LEU A 56 3.25 3.60 27.71
N LEU A 57 2.45 3.55 26.65
CA LEU A 57 0.99 3.37 26.80
C LEU A 57 0.62 2.09 27.57
N LYS A 58 1.31 0.98 27.26
CA LYS A 58 1.13 -0.29 27.99
C LYS A 58 1.51 -0.16 29.45
N GLN A 59 2.68 0.42 29.72
CA GLN A 59 3.17 0.62 31.08
C GLN A 59 2.20 1.46 31.90
N TRP A 60 1.78 2.62 31.39
CA TRP A 60 0.86 3.51 32.10
C TRP A 60 -0.51 2.89 32.35
N ALA A 61 -1.01 2.10 31.39
CA ALA A 61 -2.25 1.35 31.58
C ALA A 61 -2.12 0.30 32.69
N LEU A 62 -1.02 -0.45 32.72
CA LEU A 62 -0.75 -1.46 33.77
C LEU A 62 -0.67 -0.83 35.16
N GLU A 63 -0.11 0.36 35.29
CA GLU A 63 -0.08 1.10 36.56
C GLU A 63 -1.48 1.50 37.06
N ILE A 64 -2.41 1.81 36.13
CA ILE A 64 -3.81 2.16 36.48
C ILE A 64 -4.62 0.92 36.85
N ILE A 65 -4.54 -0.13 36.04
CA ILE A 65 -5.44 -1.30 36.18
C ILE A 65 -4.94 -2.33 37.18
N GLN A 66 -3.68 -2.26 37.59
CA GLN A 66 -3.03 -3.18 38.54
C GLN A 66 -3.18 -4.65 38.15
N LEU A 67 -3.29 -4.97 36.86
CA LEU A 67 -3.30 -6.33 36.35
C LEU A 67 -1.89 -6.89 36.24
N PRO A 68 -1.69 -8.21 36.49
CA PRO A 68 -0.44 -8.87 36.18
C PRO A 68 -0.12 -8.74 34.67
N GLU A 69 1.15 -8.49 34.35
CA GLU A 69 1.58 -8.29 32.94
C GLU A 69 1.20 -9.45 32.03
N TRP A 70 1.30 -10.69 32.51
CA TRP A 70 0.92 -11.87 31.74
C TRP A 70 -0.56 -11.84 31.33
N LEU A 71 -1.46 -11.36 32.20
CA LEU A 71 -2.90 -11.29 31.90
C LEU A 71 -3.20 -10.18 30.90
N PHE A 72 -2.48 -9.06 30.99
CA PHE A 72 -2.52 -8.03 29.96
C PHE A 72 -2.08 -8.56 28.59
N LEU A 73 -0.96 -9.29 28.53
CA LEU A 73 -0.45 -9.88 27.28
C LEU A 73 -1.42 -10.91 26.69
N GLU A 74 -2.09 -11.71 27.52
CA GLU A 74 -3.14 -12.64 27.07
C GLU A 74 -4.35 -11.88 26.55
N SER A 75 -4.80 -10.82 27.23
CA SER A 75 -5.91 -9.97 26.77
C SER A 75 -5.56 -9.33 25.43
N TYR A 76 -4.37 -8.76 25.30
CA TYR A 76 -3.89 -8.18 24.04
C TYR A 76 -3.76 -9.23 22.93
N SER A 77 -3.27 -10.42 23.23
CA SER A 77 -3.21 -11.54 22.27
C SER A 77 -4.60 -12.00 21.82
N SER A 78 -5.59 -11.90 22.71
CA SER A 78 -6.98 -12.30 22.44
C SER A 78 -7.71 -11.28 21.56
N VAL A 79 -7.57 -10.00 21.88
CA VAL A 79 -8.21 -8.88 21.15
C VAL A 79 -7.50 -8.61 19.84
N GLY A 80 -6.16 -8.66 19.81
CA GLY A 80 -5.33 -8.47 18.62
C GLY A 80 -5.04 -7.00 18.24
N ASP A 81 -5.64 -6.03 18.94
CA ASP A 81 -5.41 -4.59 18.77
C ASP A 81 -5.12 -3.92 20.13
N LEU A 82 -4.01 -3.18 20.21
CA LEU A 82 -3.62 -2.54 21.46
C LEU A 82 -4.60 -1.43 21.89
N GLY A 83 -5.04 -0.59 20.94
CA GLY A 83 -5.97 0.50 21.24
C GLY A 83 -7.30 -0.01 21.78
N GLU A 84 -7.83 -1.07 21.19
CA GLU A 84 -9.04 -1.74 21.63
C GLU A 84 -8.84 -2.43 22.99
N THR A 85 -7.71 -3.15 23.16
CA THR A 85 -7.38 -3.81 24.43
C THR A 85 -7.35 -2.80 25.57
N LEU A 86 -6.63 -1.67 25.40
CA LEU A 86 -6.57 -0.61 26.41
C LEU A 86 -7.96 -0.05 26.74
N SER A 87 -8.79 0.16 25.72
CA SER A 87 -10.13 0.70 25.93
C SER A 87 -11.05 -0.24 26.73
N LEU A 88 -10.87 -1.56 26.51
CA LEU A 88 -11.66 -2.59 27.21
C LEU A 88 -11.26 -2.81 28.68
N ILE A 89 -9.95 -2.69 28.98
CA ILE A 89 -9.45 -3.04 30.31
C ILE A 89 -9.30 -1.85 31.27
N LEU A 90 -9.24 -0.62 30.73
CA LEU A 90 -9.20 0.58 31.57
C LEU A 90 -10.53 0.78 32.30
N PRO A 91 -10.52 1.29 33.54
CA PRO A 91 -11.75 1.52 34.30
C PRO A 91 -12.69 2.50 33.59
N PRO A 92 -14.00 2.49 33.91
CA PRO A 92 -14.93 3.49 33.40
C PRO A 92 -14.43 4.92 33.65
N PRO A 93 -14.71 5.88 32.75
CA PRO A 93 -14.32 7.25 32.96
C PRO A 93 -15.07 7.87 34.15
N GLU A 94 -14.36 8.69 34.90
CA GLU A 94 -14.94 9.47 36.03
C GLU A 94 -15.38 10.88 35.59
N ASN A 95 -14.88 11.34 34.44
CA ASN A 95 -15.11 12.66 33.88
C ASN A 95 -15.70 12.52 32.46
N ASP A 96 -16.14 13.64 31.89
CA ASP A 96 -16.59 13.73 30.50
C ASP A 96 -15.85 14.90 29.82
N ILE A 97 -14.93 14.58 28.91
CA ILE A 97 -14.13 15.57 28.20
C ILE A 97 -14.75 15.81 26.82
N GLN A 98 -15.37 16.97 26.67
CA GLN A 98 -16.00 17.39 25.42
C GLN A 98 -15.02 18.20 24.55
N LYS A 99 -14.30 17.53 23.63
CA LYS A 99 -13.42 18.17 22.65
C LYS A 99 -13.75 17.69 21.23
N SER A 100 -13.59 18.58 20.25
CA SER A 100 -13.69 18.23 18.82
C SER A 100 -12.51 17.35 18.38
N LEU A 101 -12.60 16.72 17.21
CA LEU A 101 -11.48 15.98 16.62
C LEU A 101 -10.29 16.92 16.41
N SER A 102 -10.51 18.10 15.89
CA SER A 102 -9.47 19.09 15.62
C SER A 102 -8.74 19.53 16.90
N GLN A 103 -9.45 19.75 17.99
CA GLN A 103 -8.83 20.07 19.29
C GLN A 103 -7.91 18.93 19.77
N TRP A 104 -8.38 17.68 19.72
CA TRP A 104 -7.56 16.53 20.07
C TRP A 104 -6.31 16.42 19.19
N MET A 105 -6.46 16.62 17.89
CA MET A 105 -5.32 16.54 16.96
C MET A 105 -4.28 17.62 17.21
N THR A 106 -4.70 18.85 17.46
CA THR A 106 -3.81 19.97 17.83
C THR A 106 -3.04 19.66 19.10
N GLU A 107 -3.70 19.17 20.15
CA GLU A 107 -3.06 18.79 21.40
C GLU A 107 -2.07 17.62 21.22
N LEU A 108 -2.42 16.61 20.42
CA LEU A 108 -1.53 15.48 20.13
C LEU A 108 -0.28 15.90 19.34
N ILE A 109 -0.38 16.90 18.48
CA ILE A 109 0.78 17.47 17.78
C ILE A 109 1.74 18.12 18.80
N HIS A 110 1.22 18.94 19.69
CA HIS A 110 2.02 19.60 20.73
C HIS A 110 2.59 18.62 21.76
N LEU A 111 1.87 17.54 22.04
CA LEU A 111 2.30 16.53 23.02
C LEU A 111 3.62 15.85 22.63
N LYS A 112 3.95 15.80 21.33
CA LYS A 112 5.16 15.13 20.85
C LYS A 112 6.44 15.69 21.51
N ASP A 113 6.50 16.98 21.72
CA ASP A 113 7.68 17.70 22.20
C ASP A 113 7.71 17.88 23.73
N GLN A 114 6.74 17.30 24.45
CA GLN A 114 6.64 17.33 25.91
C GLN A 114 7.49 16.23 26.56
N THR A 115 7.70 16.35 27.87
CA THR A 115 8.38 15.34 28.69
C THR A 115 7.52 14.08 28.84
N ASP A 116 8.12 12.95 29.20
CA ASP A 116 7.37 11.69 29.40
C ASP A 116 6.37 11.78 30.57
N GLU A 117 6.65 12.60 31.59
CA GLU A 117 5.75 12.88 32.72
C GLU A 117 4.52 13.67 32.26
N GLU A 118 4.71 14.70 31.45
CA GLU A 118 3.62 15.48 30.88
C GLU A 118 2.77 14.63 29.92
N LYS A 119 3.42 13.81 29.09
CA LYS A 119 2.74 12.85 28.22
C LYS A 119 1.91 11.86 29.02
N LYS A 120 2.47 11.32 30.11
CA LYS A 120 1.76 10.40 30.99
C LYS A 120 0.52 11.04 31.58
N ARG A 121 0.69 12.23 32.18
CA ARG A 121 -0.43 12.98 32.77
C ARG A 121 -1.54 13.22 31.76
N TYR A 122 -1.19 13.77 30.59
CA TYR A 122 -2.15 14.04 29.52
C TYR A 122 -2.92 12.78 29.08
N VAL A 123 -2.23 11.67 28.86
CA VAL A 123 -2.83 10.41 28.42
C VAL A 123 -3.75 9.82 29.49
N THR A 124 -3.32 9.80 30.75
CA THR A 124 -4.12 9.22 31.85
C THR A 124 -5.35 10.07 32.15
N GLU A 125 -5.24 11.39 32.10
CA GLU A 125 -6.38 12.31 32.22
C GLU A 125 -7.36 12.13 31.05
N SER A 126 -6.84 11.96 29.80
CA SER A 126 -7.66 11.70 28.63
C SER A 126 -8.41 10.37 28.76
N TRP A 127 -7.74 9.30 29.21
CA TRP A 127 -8.39 8.01 29.46
C TRP A 127 -9.50 8.09 30.51
N ASN A 128 -9.31 8.92 31.51
CA ASN A 128 -10.31 9.12 32.57
C ASN A 128 -11.49 9.99 32.14
N GLY A 129 -11.41 10.68 30.99
CA GLY A 129 -12.44 11.58 30.49
C GLY A 129 -13.10 11.13 29.18
N LEU A 130 -12.75 9.98 28.64
CA LEU A 130 -13.29 9.46 27.38
C LEU A 130 -14.08 8.17 27.61
N ASP A 131 -15.22 8.01 26.93
CA ASP A 131 -15.95 6.75 26.91
C ASP A 131 -15.16 5.64 26.18
N TYR A 132 -15.68 4.43 26.15
CA TYR A 132 -15.02 3.29 25.50
C TYR A 132 -14.67 3.56 24.04
N THR A 133 -15.62 4.07 23.25
CA THR A 133 -15.46 4.28 21.80
C THR A 133 -14.50 5.43 21.51
N GLU A 134 -14.65 6.52 22.23
CA GLU A 134 -13.76 7.68 22.11
C GLU A 134 -12.33 7.34 22.54
N ARG A 135 -12.17 6.58 23.62
CA ARG A 135 -10.88 6.09 24.13
C ARG A 135 -10.19 5.17 23.11
N PHE A 136 -10.96 4.29 22.46
CA PHE A 136 -10.44 3.46 21.39
C PHE A 136 -9.86 4.31 20.24
N ILE A 137 -10.59 5.32 19.79
CA ILE A 137 -10.13 6.23 18.74
C ILE A 137 -8.91 7.03 19.21
N PHE A 138 -8.95 7.58 20.41
CA PHE A 138 -7.80 8.29 21.00
C PHE A 138 -6.54 7.42 21.02
N ASN A 139 -6.65 6.16 21.44
CA ASN A 139 -5.54 5.22 21.43
C ASN A 139 -5.02 4.93 20.02
N LYS A 140 -5.89 4.88 19.03
CA LYS A 140 -5.51 4.74 17.61
C LYS A 140 -4.77 5.97 17.09
N LEU A 141 -5.23 7.16 17.42
CA LEU A 141 -4.61 8.42 17.02
C LEU A 141 -3.22 8.60 17.65
N ILE A 142 -3.11 8.43 18.96
CA ILE A 142 -1.85 8.58 19.70
C ILE A 142 -0.85 7.48 19.37
N GLY A 143 -1.30 6.26 19.13
CA GLY A 143 -0.47 5.10 18.75
C GLY A 143 -0.02 5.10 17.29
N GLY A 144 -0.57 5.98 16.45
CA GLY A 144 -0.20 6.12 15.04
C GLY A 144 -0.66 4.95 14.13
N SER A 145 -1.57 4.09 14.57
CA SER A 145 -2.06 2.92 13.81
C SER A 145 -3.52 3.08 13.36
N PHE A 146 -3.84 4.21 12.73
CA PHE A 146 -5.19 4.50 12.27
C PHE A 146 -5.47 3.81 10.91
N ARG A 147 -5.90 2.55 10.94
CA ARG A 147 -6.32 1.80 9.76
C ARG A 147 -7.78 1.38 9.94
N ILE A 148 -8.67 2.01 9.18
CA ILE A 148 -10.11 1.80 9.25
C ILE A 148 -10.59 1.40 7.87
N GLY A 149 -10.42 0.22 7.44
CA GLY A 149 -11.00 -0.46 6.26
C GLY A 149 -11.74 0.38 5.19
N VAL A 150 -11.32 1.64 4.97
CA VAL A 150 -11.84 2.59 3.98
C VAL A 150 -10.74 2.87 2.97
N SER A 151 -11.01 2.55 1.71
CA SER A 151 -10.09 2.87 0.62
C SER A 151 -10.24 4.34 0.21
N LYS A 152 -9.18 4.92 -0.37
CA LYS A 152 -9.24 6.28 -0.93
C LYS A 152 -10.39 6.45 -1.93
N LYS A 153 -10.63 5.42 -2.78
CA LYS A 153 -11.76 5.42 -3.72
C LYS A 153 -13.10 5.55 -3.01
N LEU A 154 -13.28 4.86 -1.88
CA LEU A 154 -14.53 4.92 -1.12
C LEU A 154 -14.72 6.30 -0.48
N LEU A 155 -13.63 6.90 0.04
CA LEU A 155 -13.63 8.27 0.55
C LEU A 155 -14.04 9.27 -0.54
N ILE A 156 -13.43 9.19 -1.72
CA ILE A 156 -13.76 10.06 -2.87
C ILE A 156 -15.22 9.91 -3.28
N THR A 157 -15.75 8.68 -3.30
CA THR A 157 -17.17 8.47 -3.61
C THR A 157 -18.08 9.13 -2.58
N ALA A 158 -17.72 9.09 -1.30
CA ALA A 158 -18.48 9.77 -0.24
C ALA A 158 -18.40 11.30 -0.36
N LEU A 159 -17.21 11.84 -0.66
CA LEU A 159 -17.01 13.26 -0.91
C LEU A 159 -17.81 13.75 -2.13
N SER A 160 -17.78 12.99 -3.23
CA SER A 160 -18.56 13.33 -4.44
C SER A 160 -20.05 13.35 -4.16
N LYS A 161 -20.55 12.38 -3.38
CA LYS A 161 -21.95 12.36 -2.95
C LYS A 161 -22.32 13.52 -2.01
N TYR A 162 -21.37 13.97 -1.18
CA TYR A 162 -21.56 15.09 -0.26
C TYR A 162 -21.55 16.44 -0.97
N SER A 163 -20.61 16.68 -1.89
CA SER A 163 -20.32 17.99 -2.50
C SER A 163 -20.88 18.19 -3.90
N ASP A 164 -21.38 17.12 -4.53
CA ASP A 164 -21.79 17.07 -5.94
C ASP A 164 -20.65 17.41 -6.95
N ILE A 165 -19.39 17.30 -6.49
CA ILE A 165 -18.20 17.52 -7.31
C ILE A 165 -17.77 16.18 -7.93
N ASP A 166 -17.30 16.23 -9.19
CA ASP A 166 -16.81 15.03 -9.88
C ASP A 166 -15.67 14.33 -9.12
N SER A 167 -15.70 13.01 -9.10
CA SER A 167 -14.73 12.19 -8.37
C SER A 167 -13.29 12.39 -8.85
N SER A 168 -13.05 12.65 -10.14
CA SER A 168 -11.71 12.91 -10.68
C SER A 168 -11.18 14.26 -10.22
N GLN A 169 -12.04 15.26 -10.19
CA GLN A 169 -11.72 16.60 -9.69
C GLN A 169 -11.38 16.52 -8.18
N LEU A 170 -12.22 15.88 -7.38
CA LEU A 170 -11.97 15.68 -5.94
C LEU A 170 -10.67 14.92 -5.69
N MET A 171 -10.44 13.84 -6.45
CA MET A 171 -9.19 13.09 -6.32
C MET A 171 -7.98 13.97 -6.60
N HIS A 172 -8.04 14.79 -7.64
CA HIS A 172 -6.98 15.73 -7.96
C HIS A 172 -6.84 16.82 -6.88
N SER A 173 -7.93 17.38 -6.34
CA SER A 173 -7.91 18.44 -5.33
C SER A 173 -7.25 18.02 -4.02
N ILE A 174 -7.51 16.80 -3.54
CA ILE A 174 -6.96 16.29 -2.27
C ILE A 174 -5.56 15.66 -2.39
N MET A 175 -5.03 15.54 -3.62
CA MET A 175 -3.64 15.11 -3.88
C MET A 175 -2.66 16.27 -3.61
N GLY A 176 -1.37 15.91 -3.55
CA GLY A 176 -0.32 16.89 -3.33
C GLY A 176 -0.08 17.21 -1.84
N LYS A 177 0.72 18.24 -1.61
CA LYS A 177 1.04 18.72 -0.26
C LYS A 177 0.00 19.76 0.15
N TRP A 178 -0.69 19.49 1.24
CA TRP A 178 -1.54 20.47 1.90
C TRP A 178 -1.46 20.24 3.42
N ASN A 179 -1.64 21.32 4.17
CA ASN A 179 -1.56 21.32 5.63
C ASN A 179 -2.91 21.74 6.20
N VAL A 180 -3.35 21.05 7.23
CA VAL A 180 -4.61 21.33 7.93
C VAL A 180 -4.64 22.74 8.52
N ASP A 181 -3.48 23.27 8.93
CA ASP A 181 -3.37 24.60 9.54
C ASP A 181 -3.43 25.77 8.51
N GLU A 182 -3.28 25.46 7.22
CA GLU A 182 -3.14 26.48 6.15
C GLU A 182 -4.33 26.51 5.19
N MET A 183 -5.26 25.56 5.32
CA MET A 183 -6.37 25.38 4.39
C MET A 183 -7.71 25.26 5.11
N ASN A 184 -8.79 25.57 4.41
CA ASN A 184 -10.13 25.21 4.81
C ASN A 184 -10.64 24.01 3.96
N PHE A 185 -11.69 23.37 4.46
CA PHE A 185 -12.23 22.17 3.83
C PHE A 185 -12.83 22.46 2.44
N ASP A 186 -13.58 23.53 2.29
CA ASP A 186 -14.26 23.88 1.02
C ASP A 186 -13.26 24.25 -0.06
N ASP A 187 -12.24 25.04 0.25
CA ASP A 187 -11.16 25.37 -0.69
C ASP A 187 -10.41 24.12 -1.15
N LEU A 188 -10.17 23.17 -0.23
CA LEU A 188 -9.50 21.93 -0.55
C LEU A 188 -10.31 21.05 -1.51
N ILE A 189 -11.61 20.87 -1.28
CA ILE A 189 -12.45 20.01 -2.14
C ILE A 189 -12.80 20.64 -3.48
N THR A 190 -12.98 21.96 -3.52
CA THR A 190 -13.26 22.70 -4.77
C THR A 190 -11.99 22.94 -5.60
N GLY A 191 -10.82 22.90 -4.96
CA GLY A 191 -9.55 23.28 -5.60
C GLY A 191 -9.41 24.80 -5.79
N THR A 192 -10.19 25.62 -5.08
CA THR A 192 -10.11 27.08 -5.08
C THR A 192 -9.12 27.57 -4.03
N ASN A 193 -8.56 28.79 -4.23
CA ASN A 193 -7.58 29.41 -3.31
C ASN A 193 -6.33 28.59 -3.00
N ILE A 194 -6.05 27.55 -3.77
CA ILE A 194 -4.79 26.83 -3.71
C ILE A 194 -3.82 27.55 -4.64
N ASN A 195 -2.70 28.06 -4.10
CA ASN A 195 -1.57 28.43 -4.96
C ASN A 195 -1.28 27.25 -5.89
N PRO A 196 -1.09 27.49 -7.21
CA PRO A 196 -0.82 26.40 -8.14
C PRO A 196 0.38 25.61 -7.61
N ASP A 197 0.10 24.41 -7.08
CA ASP A 197 1.15 23.51 -6.60
C ASP A 197 1.80 22.87 -7.82
N ASN A 198 2.90 23.47 -8.28
CA ASN A 198 3.69 22.97 -9.41
C ASN A 198 4.08 21.51 -9.22
N SER A 199 4.13 21.03 -7.98
CA SER A 199 4.49 19.64 -7.68
C SER A 199 3.36 18.65 -7.88
N LYS A 200 2.11 19.08 -8.08
CA LYS A 200 0.92 18.23 -7.99
C LYS A 200 0.85 17.18 -9.11
N PRO A 201 0.83 15.88 -8.79
CA PRO A 201 0.68 14.84 -9.79
C PRO A 201 -0.77 14.69 -10.24
N TYR A 202 -0.98 14.07 -11.39
CA TYR A 202 -2.29 13.59 -11.82
C TYR A 202 -2.65 12.27 -11.15
N PRO A 203 -3.93 11.97 -10.90
CA PRO A 203 -4.35 10.66 -10.44
C PRO A 203 -3.94 9.58 -11.43
N PHE A 204 -3.30 8.50 -10.94
CA PHE A 204 -2.80 7.43 -11.81
C PHE A 204 -3.91 6.63 -12.48
N CYS A 205 -3.80 6.39 -13.79
CA CYS A 205 -4.58 5.39 -14.49
C CYS A 205 -4.10 3.98 -14.10
N LEU A 206 -5.03 3.11 -13.73
CA LEU A 206 -4.72 1.77 -13.21
C LEU A 206 -5.33 0.68 -14.10
N ALA A 207 -4.53 -0.32 -14.44
CA ALA A 207 -4.97 -1.48 -15.22
C ALA A 207 -5.72 -2.53 -14.39
N TYR A 208 -6.71 -3.18 -15.00
CA TYR A 208 -7.30 -4.42 -14.47
C TYR A 208 -6.42 -5.63 -14.79
N PRO A 209 -6.45 -6.69 -13.97
CA PRO A 209 -5.88 -7.97 -14.39
C PRO A 209 -6.67 -8.52 -15.60
N LEU A 210 -5.96 -9.09 -16.55
CA LEU A 210 -6.58 -9.81 -17.65
C LEU A 210 -6.96 -11.21 -17.15
N GLU A 211 -8.26 -11.44 -16.95
CA GLU A 211 -8.84 -12.70 -16.45
C GLU A 211 -9.60 -13.47 -17.56
N LYS A 212 -9.61 -12.92 -18.78
CA LYS A 212 -10.26 -13.47 -19.95
C LYS A 212 -9.23 -13.80 -21.03
N GLU A 213 -9.63 -14.58 -22.01
CA GLU A 213 -8.79 -14.89 -23.15
C GLU A 213 -8.51 -13.62 -23.98
N THR A 214 -7.31 -13.51 -24.52
CA THR A 214 -6.90 -12.32 -25.29
C THR A 214 -7.75 -12.08 -26.51
N GLN A 215 -8.28 -13.13 -27.14
CA GLN A 215 -9.18 -13.07 -28.28
C GLN A 215 -10.48 -12.29 -27.98
N GLU A 216 -10.90 -12.25 -26.72
CA GLU A 216 -12.06 -11.46 -26.28
C GLU A 216 -11.80 -9.96 -26.24
N LEU A 217 -10.55 -9.51 -26.39
CA LEU A 217 -10.19 -8.09 -26.47
C LEU A 217 -10.54 -7.46 -27.83
N GLY A 218 -10.86 -8.25 -28.84
CA GLY A 218 -11.14 -7.79 -30.20
C GLY A 218 -9.89 -7.82 -31.09
N LYS A 219 -9.73 -6.81 -31.93
CA LYS A 219 -8.70 -6.81 -32.96
C LYS A 219 -7.32 -6.42 -32.39
N PRO A 220 -6.26 -7.20 -32.67
CA PRO A 220 -4.90 -6.91 -32.18
C PRO A 220 -4.38 -5.51 -32.54
N GLU A 221 -4.71 -5.01 -33.75
CA GLU A 221 -4.28 -3.70 -34.23
C GLU A 221 -4.80 -2.51 -33.42
N GLU A 222 -5.87 -2.70 -32.64
CA GLU A 222 -6.43 -1.67 -31.75
C GLU A 222 -5.65 -1.52 -30.43
N TRP A 223 -4.70 -2.45 -30.19
CA TRP A 223 -3.98 -2.54 -28.94
C TRP A 223 -2.49 -2.26 -29.11
N GLN A 224 -1.91 -1.76 -28.04
CA GLN A 224 -0.48 -1.62 -27.82
C GLN A 224 -0.07 -2.55 -26.69
N ALA A 225 1.01 -3.31 -26.89
CA ALA A 225 1.60 -4.14 -25.86
C ALA A 225 2.96 -3.57 -25.43
N GLU A 226 3.22 -3.58 -24.13
CA GLU A 226 4.48 -3.16 -23.52
C GLU A 226 4.87 -4.17 -22.44
N TYR A 227 6.17 -4.27 -22.12
CA TYR A 227 6.58 -5.02 -20.94
C TYR A 227 6.01 -4.39 -19.66
N LYS A 228 5.49 -5.25 -18.79
CA LYS A 228 5.10 -4.85 -17.45
C LYS A 228 6.33 -4.88 -16.54
N TRP A 229 7.03 -3.78 -16.54
CA TRP A 229 8.23 -3.62 -15.74
C TRP A 229 7.97 -3.80 -14.23
N ASP A 230 8.97 -4.31 -13.52
CA ASP A 230 8.93 -4.44 -12.06
C ASP A 230 9.83 -3.39 -11.42
N GLY A 231 9.29 -2.21 -11.22
CA GLY A 231 9.98 -1.05 -10.69
C GLY A 231 9.11 -0.20 -9.78
N ILE A 232 9.34 1.10 -9.83
CA ILE A 232 8.52 2.11 -9.16
C ILE A 232 7.85 2.97 -10.21
N ARG A 233 6.55 2.81 -10.33
CA ARG A 233 5.79 3.72 -11.16
C ARG A 233 5.82 5.12 -10.56
N GLY A 234 6.21 6.09 -11.39
CA GLY A 234 6.29 7.48 -11.00
C GLY A 234 5.77 8.43 -12.06
N GLN A 235 5.25 9.56 -11.61
CA GLN A 235 5.06 10.74 -12.45
C GLN A 235 6.24 11.69 -12.26
N LEU A 236 6.88 12.03 -13.38
CA LEU A 236 7.98 12.97 -13.44
C LEU A 236 7.41 14.29 -13.95
N ILE A 237 7.44 15.29 -13.11
CA ILE A 237 6.79 16.57 -13.34
C ILE A 237 7.87 17.64 -13.47
N LYS A 238 7.84 18.40 -14.56
CA LYS A 238 8.62 19.62 -14.72
C LYS A 238 7.64 20.77 -15.00
N ARG A 239 7.57 21.73 -14.09
CA ARG A 239 6.77 22.95 -14.24
C ARG A 239 7.55 24.15 -13.70
N ASN A 240 7.60 25.23 -14.46
CA ASN A 240 8.28 26.46 -14.06
C ASN A 240 9.71 26.24 -13.53
N THR A 241 10.50 25.39 -14.20
CA THR A 241 11.87 24.98 -13.80
C THR A 241 11.97 24.07 -12.57
N GLU A 242 10.91 23.85 -11.83
CA GLU A 242 10.88 22.92 -10.71
C GLU A 242 10.62 21.48 -11.19
N ILE A 243 11.29 20.51 -10.55
CA ILE A 243 11.17 19.09 -10.90
C ILE A 243 10.73 18.30 -9.68
N PHE A 244 9.71 17.47 -9.89
CA PHE A 244 9.15 16.60 -8.87
C PHE A 244 8.96 15.20 -9.40
N ILE A 245 9.23 14.19 -8.56
CA ILE A 245 8.99 12.78 -8.87
C ILE A 245 8.08 12.23 -7.80
N TRP A 246 6.87 11.83 -8.20
CA TRP A 246 5.86 11.24 -7.33
C TRP A 246 5.70 9.75 -7.62
N SER A 247 5.75 8.93 -6.58
CA SER A 247 5.42 7.51 -6.71
C SER A 247 3.91 7.27 -6.82
N ARG A 248 3.52 6.10 -7.29
CA ARG A 248 2.11 5.66 -7.32
C ARG A 248 1.44 5.68 -5.93
N GLY A 249 2.21 5.56 -4.87
CA GLY A 249 1.74 5.67 -3.49
C GLY A 249 1.51 7.10 -3.01
N GLU A 250 1.65 8.07 -3.90
CA GLU A 250 1.54 9.51 -3.61
C GLU A 250 2.60 9.99 -2.62
N GLU A 251 3.79 9.40 -2.70
CA GLU A 251 4.97 9.85 -1.97
C GLU A 251 5.89 10.63 -2.90
N LEU A 252 6.37 11.78 -2.44
CA LEU A 252 7.37 12.57 -3.16
C LEU A 252 8.73 11.90 -2.98
N VAL A 253 9.22 11.29 -4.06
CA VAL A 253 10.46 10.51 -4.07
C VAL A 253 11.61 11.21 -4.82
N THR A 254 11.48 12.48 -5.11
CA THR A 254 12.50 13.31 -5.79
C THR A 254 13.90 13.16 -5.15
N PRO A 255 14.06 13.21 -3.80
CA PRO A 255 15.39 13.09 -3.19
C PRO A 255 16.08 11.73 -3.38
N GLN A 256 15.32 10.68 -3.75
CA GLN A 256 15.84 9.33 -3.99
C GLN A 256 16.41 9.17 -5.41
N PHE A 257 16.12 10.10 -6.32
CA PHE A 257 16.47 10.02 -7.75
C PHE A 257 17.09 11.30 -8.30
N PRO A 258 18.22 11.79 -7.72
CA PRO A 258 18.84 13.05 -8.14
C PRO A 258 19.34 13.02 -9.59
N GLU A 259 19.77 11.86 -10.12
CA GLU A 259 20.16 11.69 -11.52
C GLU A 259 19.00 11.93 -12.48
N LEU A 260 17.79 11.48 -12.14
CA LEU A 260 16.60 11.74 -12.96
C LEU A 260 16.21 13.21 -12.92
N VAL A 261 16.43 13.91 -11.81
CA VAL A 261 16.24 15.37 -11.73
C VAL A 261 17.17 16.06 -12.73
N THR A 262 18.47 15.73 -12.67
CA THR A 262 19.45 16.29 -13.61
C THR A 262 19.08 15.96 -15.06
N ALA A 263 18.64 14.75 -15.35
CA ALA A 263 18.21 14.33 -16.68
C ALA A 263 17.02 15.17 -17.19
N LEU A 264 16.01 15.40 -16.35
CA LEU A 264 14.82 16.19 -16.70
C LEU A 264 15.12 17.69 -16.89
N GLU A 265 16.15 18.23 -16.24
CA GLU A 265 16.59 19.62 -16.45
C GLU A 265 16.97 19.88 -17.92
N HIS A 266 17.52 18.88 -18.60
CA HIS A 266 17.99 18.99 -19.99
C HIS A 266 16.85 18.95 -21.03
N ILE A 267 15.64 18.54 -20.65
CA ILE A 267 14.47 18.55 -21.53
C ILE A 267 13.75 19.88 -21.36
N PRO A 268 13.61 20.73 -22.40
CA PRO A 268 12.94 22.04 -22.28
C PRO A 268 11.41 21.89 -22.16
N GLY A 269 10.77 22.96 -21.67
CA GLY A 269 9.32 23.05 -21.54
C GLY A 269 8.77 22.48 -20.25
N ASN A 270 7.45 22.63 -20.08
CA ASN A 270 6.68 22.05 -18.99
C ASN A 270 6.09 20.72 -19.45
N PHE A 271 6.16 19.69 -18.61
CA PHE A 271 5.59 18.37 -18.94
C PHE A 271 5.33 17.52 -17.70
N VAL A 272 4.46 16.55 -17.86
CA VAL A 272 4.22 15.48 -16.90
C VAL A 272 4.33 14.14 -17.64
N LEU A 273 5.34 13.34 -17.29
CA LEU A 273 5.58 12.00 -17.82
C LEU A 273 5.12 10.95 -16.83
N ASP A 274 4.57 9.85 -17.32
CA ASP A 274 4.25 8.64 -16.53
C ASP A 274 5.17 7.51 -16.97
N GLY A 275 5.89 6.90 -16.04
CA GLY A 275 6.87 5.87 -16.36
C GLY A 275 7.17 4.95 -15.18
N GLU A 276 8.00 3.94 -15.45
CA GLU A 276 8.52 3.03 -14.45
C GLU A 276 10.00 3.32 -14.21
N ILE A 277 10.36 3.64 -12.98
CA ILE A 277 11.75 3.84 -12.55
C ILE A 277 12.34 2.47 -12.23
N LEU A 278 13.45 2.15 -12.87
CA LEU A 278 14.12 0.85 -12.79
C LEU A 278 15.59 1.03 -12.39
N ALA A 279 16.12 0.09 -11.64
CA ALA A 279 17.57 -0.04 -11.54
C ALA A 279 18.08 -0.66 -12.83
N VAL A 280 19.07 -0.03 -13.47
CA VAL A 280 19.61 -0.45 -14.78
C VAL A 280 21.11 -0.33 -14.74
N ASN A 281 21.83 -1.40 -15.06
CA ASN A 281 23.27 -1.40 -15.19
C ASN A 281 23.65 -1.86 -16.58
N ASP A 282 24.49 -1.09 -17.29
CA ASP A 282 24.94 -1.41 -18.66
C ASP A 282 23.78 -1.83 -19.60
N ASP A 283 22.65 -1.08 -19.55
CA ASP A 283 21.38 -1.31 -20.26
C ASP A 283 20.61 -2.58 -19.86
N GLU A 284 21.10 -3.36 -18.88
CA GLU A 284 20.32 -4.45 -18.30
C GLU A 284 19.47 -3.97 -17.13
N VAL A 285 18.18 -4.27 -17.18
CA VAL A 285 17.24 -4.02 -16.07
C VAL A 285 17.56 -4.98 -14.94
N LEU A 286 17.84 -4.44 -13.75
CA LEU A 286 18.08 -5.24 -12.56
C LEU A 286 16.76 -5.60 -11.87
N ASN A 287 16.79 -6.61 -11.01
CA ASN A 287 15.62 -6.97 -10.22
C ASN A 287 15.23 -5.87 -9.23
N PHE A 288 13.95 -5.82 -8.86
CA PHE A 288 13.39 -4.81 -7.96
C PHE A 288 14.08 -4.71 -6.59
N ASN A 289 14.70 -5.80 -6.09
CA ASN A 289 15.38 -5.79 -4.79
C ASN A 289 16.57 -4.82 -4.77
N GLU A 290 17.24 -4.65 -5.92
CA GLU A 290 18.32 -3.66 -6.05
C GLU A 290 17.77 -2.23 -5.91
N LEU A 291 16.69 -1.91 -6.62
CA LEU A 291 16.05 -0.60 -6.53
C LEU A 291 15.52 -0.32 -5.11
N GLN A 292 14.98 -1.33 -4.43
CA GLN A 292 14.45 -1.20 -3.08
C GLN A 292 15.51 -0.77 -2.05
N LYS A 293 16.79 -1.08 -2.28
CA LYS A 293 17.90 -0.63 -1.41
C LYS A 293 18.01 0.91 -1.35
N ARG A 294 17.63 1.60 -2.44
CA ARG A 294 17.61 3.08 -2.51
C ARG A 294 16.41 3.69 -1.81
N LEU A 295 15.23 3.12 -1.97
CA LEU A 295 13.97 3.68 -1.48
C LEU A 295 13.93 3.88 0.04
N ASN A 296 14.59 2.99 0.77
CA ASN A 296 14.63 3.03 2.23
C ASN A 296 15.66 4.03 2.78
N ARG A 297 16.30 4.84 1.92
CA ARG A 297 17.33 5.81 2.31
C ARG A 297 16.81 7.23 2.28
N LYS A 298 17.14 7.98 3.33
CA LYS A 298 16.85 9.43 3.38
C LYS A 298 17.78 10.23 2.48
N THR A 299 18.99 9.75 2.29
CA THR A 299 20.02 10.40 1.48
C THR A 299 20.69 9.36 0.59
N ILE A 300 20.84 9.68 -0.69
CA ILE A 300 21.53 8.84 -1.67
C ILE A 300 22.99 9.31 -1.76
N THR A 301 23.89 8.37 -1.55
CA THR A 301 25.34 8.65 -1.59
C THR A 301 25.89 8.47 -3.01
N PRO A 302 27.01 9.12 -3.37
CA PRO A 302 27.68 8.92 -4.65
C PRO A 302 28.03 7.44 -4.94
N LYS A 303 28.30 6.66 -3.88
CA LYS A 303 28.51 5.22 -4.00
C LYS A 303 27.26 4.51 -4.49
N MET A 304 26.09 4.82 -3.92
CA MET A 304 24.82 4.20 -4.31
C MET A 304 24.40 4.58 -5.73
N LEU A 305 24.67 5.81 -6.16
CA LEU A 305 24.41 6.22 -7.55
C LEU A 305 25.18 5.36 -8.55
N ARG A 306 26.40 4.98 -8.23
CA ARG A 306 27.24 4.11 -9.09
C ARG A 306 26.88 2.62 -8.98
N GLU A 307 26.53 2.14 -7.79
CA GLU A 307 26.24 0.71 -7.57
C GLU A 307 24.82 0.32 -8.00
N ILE A 308 23.89 1.26 -7.97
CA ILE A 308 22.47 1.05 -8.31
C ILE A 308 22.03 2.21 -9.18
N PRO A 309 22.57 2.37 -10.39
CA PRO A 309 22.12 3.41 -11.31
C PRO A 309 20.66 3.16 -11.69
N VAL A 310 19.92 4.23 -11.98
CA VAL A 310 18.50 4.12 -12.37
C VAL A 310 18.24 4.82 -13.68
N LYS A 311 17.29 4.25 -14.44
CA LYS A 311 16.68 4.91 -15.61
C LYS A 311 15.16 4.91 -15.43
N VAL A 312 14.48 5.83 -16.07
CA VAL A 312 13.03 5.80 -16.15
C VAL A 312 12.59 5.38 -17.55
N PHE A 313 11.70 4.40 -17.61
CA PHE A 313 11.07 3.93 -18.84
C PHE A 313 9.70 4.57 -18.94
N VAL A 314 9.61 5.68 -19.68
CA VAL A 314 8.38 6.46 -19.85
C VAL A 314 7.48 5.82 -20.91
N TYR A 315 6.20 5.76 -20.62
CA TYR A 315 5.22 5.14 -21.51
C TYR A 315 4.00 6.02 -21.78
N ASP A 316 3.86 7.15 -21.09
CA ASP A 316 2.78 8.12 -21.33
C ASP A 316 3.23 9.54 -21.01
N ILE A 317 2.56 10.51 -21.62
CA ILE A 317 2.70 11.95 -21.35
C ILE A 317 1.32 12.52 -21.06
N LEU A 318 1.20 13.20 -19.92
CA LEU A 318 -0.09 13.65 -19.39
C LEU A 318 -0.30 15.15 -19.56
N GLU A 319 0.81 15.89 -19.64
CA GLU A 319 0.83 17.32 -19.84
C GLU A 319 2.04 17.70 -20.69
N PHE A 320 1.89 18.63 -21.59
CA PHE A 320 2.98 19.17 -22.38
C PHE A 320 2.72 20.64 -22.71
N ASN A 321 3.68 21.54 -22.37
CA ASN A 321 3.58 22.99 -22.54
C ASN A 321 2.25 23.55 -22.00
N ASP A 322 1.91 23.16 -20.76
CA ASP A 322 0.71 23.57 -20.03
C ASP A 322 -0.62 23.06 -20.62
N GLU A 323 -0.59 22.22 -21.66
CA GLU A 323 -1.77 21.53 -22.19
C GLU A 323 -1.97 20.19 -21.49
N ASP A 324 -3.15 19.98 -20.90
CA ASP A 324 -3.58 18.68 -20.35
C ASP A 324 -3.92 17.72 -21.51
N LEU A 325 -3.14 16.66 -21.66
CA LEU A 325 -3.27 15.69 -22.74
C LEU A 325 -4.12 14.47 -22.38
N ARG A 326 -4.58 14.34 -21.15
CA ARG A 326 -5.23 13.14 -20.65
C ARG A 326 -6.48 12.73 -21.42
N GLU A 327 -7.21 13.68 -21.97
CA GLU A 327 -8.40 13.43 -22.80
C GLU A 327 -8.06 13.10 -24.28
N LYS A 328 -6.78 13.17 -24.68
CA LYS A 328 -6.36 12.69 -25.99
C LYS A 328 -6.23 11.15 -26.01
N PRO A 329 -6.43 10.50 -27.17
CA PRO A 329 -6.13 9.09 -27.33
C PRO A 329 -4.68 8.73 -26.98
N LEU A 330 -4.44 7.54 -26.41
CA LEU A 330 -3.10 7.05 -26.09
C LEU A 330 -2.15 7.14 -27.29
N SER A 331 -2.64 6.82 -28.50
CA SER A 331 -1.85 6.87 -29.74
C SER A 331 -1.35 8.27 -30.08
N GLU A 332 -2.06 9.33 -29.70
CA GLU A 332 -1.61 10.73 -29.88
C GLU A 332 -0.63 11.12 -28.80
N ARG A 333 -0.95 10.81 -27.54
CA ARG A 333 -0.03 11.09 -26.41
C ARG A 333 1.32 10.38 -26.62
N ARG A 334 1.29 9.15 -27.12
CA ARG A 334 2.50 8.37 -27.41
C ARG A 334 3.36 9.04 -28.47
N LYS A 335 2.80 9.57 -29.55
CA LYS A 335 3.53 10.34 -30.58
C LYS A 335 4.18 11.58 -30.02
N ILE A 336 3.47 12.33 -29.16
CA ILE A 336 4.02 13.51 -28.49
C ILE A 336 5.20 13.11 -27.60
N LEU A 337 5.07 12.05 -26.82
CA LEU A 337 6.14 11.51 -25.97
C LEU A 337 7.37 11.09 -26.79
N GLU A 338 7.17 10.31 -27.86
CA GLU A 338 8.24 9.84 -28.74
C GLU A 338 8.99 11.02 -29.36
N ASN A 339 8.27 11.99 -29.91
CA ASN A 339 8.87 13.20 -30.46
C ASN A 339 9.66 14.01 -29.42
N LEU A 340 9.16 14.12 -28.19
CA LEU A 340 9.84 14.84 -27.11
C LEU A 340 11.19 14.16 -26.76
N ILE A 341 11.18 12.86 -26.57
CA ILE A 341 12.39 12.13 -26.15
C ILE A 341 13.40 11.97 -27.31
N GLU A 342 12.91 11.83 -28.55
CA GLU A 342 13.78 11.77 -29.73
C GLU A 342 14.43 13.13 -30.01
N THR A 343 13.72 14.23 -29.77
CA THR A 343 14.26 15.58 -29.95
C THR A 343 15.27 15.95 -28.87
N TYR A 344 15.06 15.49 -27.64
CA TYR A 344 15.92 15.78 -26.49
C TYR A 344 16.36 14.48 -25.82
N PRO A 345 17.26 13.72 -26.47
CA PRO A 345 17.69 12.43 -25.95
C PRO A 345 18.53 12.59 -24.66
N VAL A 346 18.12 11.89 -23.62
CA VAL A 346 18.82 11.84 -22.33
C VAL A 346 19.03 10.39 -21.93
N GLU A 347 20.20 10.07 -21.44
CA GLU A 347 20.60 8.67 -21.17
C GLU A 347 19.70 7.98 -20.14
N ASP A 348 19.30 8.69 -19.09
CA ASP A 348 18.52 8.14 -17.98
C ASP A 348 17.01 8.12 -18.24
N ILE A 349 16.56 8.65 -19.38
CA ILE A 349 15.14 8.65 -19.76
C ILE A 349 14.98 7.85 -21.06
N LYS A 350 14.30 6.73 -20.97
CA LYS A 350 14.05 5.83 -22.11
C LYS A 350 12.55 5.72 -22.35
N ILE A 351 12.16 5.53 -23.60
CA ILE A 351 10.78 5.17 -23.91
C ILE A 351 10.61 3.67 -23.63
N SER A 352 9.57 3.31 -22.87
CA SER A 352 9.14 1.92 -22.75
C SER A 352 8.75 1.41 -24.13
N GLY A 353 9.52 0.46 -24.67
CA GLY A 353 9.35 -0.03 -26.04
C GLY A 353 8.02 -0.75 -26.24
N ASN A 354 7.42 -0.56 -27.41
CA ASN A 354 6.28 -1.35 -27.83
C ASN A 354 6.76 -2.77 -28.19
N VAL A 355 6.04 -3.78 -27.70
CA VAL A 355 6.22 -5.18 -28.08
C VAL A 355 5.46 -5.40 -29.40
N PRO A 356 6.16 -5.68 -30.52
CA PRO A 356 5.48 -5.89 -31.79
C PRO A 356 4.75 -7.23 -31.81
N PHE A 357 3.51 -7.25 -32.30
CA PHE A 357 2.70 -8.45 -32.49
C PHE A 357 1.72 -8.26 -33.64
N LYS A 358 1.34 -9.35 -34.30
CA LYS A 358 0.36 -9.37 -35.39
C LYS A 358 -0.94 -10.04 -34.98
N ASN A 359 -0.86 -11.00 -34.08
CA ASN A 359 -2.00 -11.74 -33.53
C ASN A 359 -1.80 -11.96 -32.03
N TRP A 360 -2.83 -12.42 -31.34
CA TRP A 360 -2.76 -12.62 -29.90
C TRP A 360 -1.82 -13.73 -29.48
N ASP A 361 -1.63 -14.73 -30.32
CA ASP A 361 -0.76 -15.88 -30.01
C ASP A 361 0.73 -15.48 -29.98
N ASP A 362 1.14 -14.47 -30.76
CA ASP A 362 2.50 -13.92 -30.70
C ASP A 362 2.83 -13.43 -29.29
N LEU A 363 1.85 -12.83 -28.60
CA LEU A 363 2.06 -12.28 -27.25
C LEU A 363 2.14 -13.34 -26.16
N ILE A 364 1.58 -14.54 -26.36
CA ILE A 364 1.61 -15.62 -25.36
C ILE A 364 3.06 -16.01 -25.09
N ALA A 365 3.84 -16.31 -26.12
CA ALA A 365 5.24 -16.69 -25.99
C ALA A 365 6.09 -15.56 -25.40
N ILE A 366 5.83 -14.30 -25.81
CA ILE A 366 6.55 -13.12 -25.27
C ILE A 366 6.23 -12.93 -23.79
N ARG A 367 4.97 -13.11 -23.39
CA ARG A 367 4.55 -13.06 -21.98
C ARG A 367 5.27 -14.13 -21.14
N GLU A 368 5.30 -15.36 -21.61
CA GLU A 368 5.94 -16.47 -20.89
C GLU A 368 7.43 -16.21 -20.64
N ASN A 369 8.12 -15.58 -21.59
CA ASN A 369 9.53 -15.23 -21.51
C ASN A 369 9.80 -13.85 -20.85
N SER A 370 8.77 -13.16 -20.40
CA SER A 370 8.90 -11.79 -19.84
C SER A 370 9.89 -11.70 -18.67
N ARG A 371 10.03 -12.77 -17.87
CA ARG A 371 10.99 -12.80 -16.74
C ARG A 371 12.45 -12.75 -17.20
N GLU A 372 12.77 -13.10 -18.44
CA GLU A 372 14.12 -12.96 -18.98
C GLU A 372 14.54 -11.49 -19.11
N ASN A 373 13.55 -10.60 -19.26
CA ASN A 373 13.72 -9.15 -19.28
C ASN A 373 13.46 -8.48 -17.93
N ASN A 374 13.46 -9.23 -16.83
CA ASN A 374 13.08 -8.74 -15.50
C ASN A 374 11.73 -8.00 -15.48
N SER A 375 10.74 -8.49 -16.26
CA SER A 375 9.39 -7.97 -16.29
C SER A 375 8.37 -8.98 -15.75
N GLU A 376 7.26 -8.48 -15.20
CA GLU A 376 6.19 -9.28 -14.59
C GLU A 376 5.17 -9.83 -15.62
N GLY A 377 5.38 -9.60 -16.90
CA GLY A 377 4.44 -9.92 -17.97
C GLY A 377 4.26 -8.74 -18.93
N LEU A 378 3.06 -8.56 -19.44
CA LEU A 378 2.72 -7.51 -20.41
C LEU A 378 1.65 -6.56 -19.88
N MET A 379 1.68 -5.33 -20.38
CA MET A 379 0.61 -4.35 -20.33
C MET A 379 -0.03 -4.26 -21.70
N LEU A 380 -1.34 -4.42 -21.76
CA LEU A 380 -2.13 -4.23 -22.98
C LEU A 380 -2.94 -2.94 -22.84
N LYS A 381 -2.75 -2.01 -23.73
CA LYS A 381 -3.40 -0.69 -23.69
C LYS A 381 -4.14 -0.43 -24.99
N GLN A 382 -5.41 -0.05 -24.91
CA GLN A 382 -6.18 0.32 -26.09
C GLN A 382 -5.68 1.65 -26.65
N LYS A 383 -5.36 1.69 -27.94
CA LYS A 383 -4.74 2.86 -28.60
C LYS A 383 -5.62 4.11 -28.56
N ASN A 384 -6.94 3.95 -28.52
CA ASN A 384 -7.89 5.05 -28.45
C ASN A 384 -8.30 5.43 -27.01
N SER A 385 -7.67 4.80 -25.98
CA SER A 385 -8.01 5.10 -24.59
C SER A 385 -7.52 6.47 -24.12
N HIS A 386 -8.34 7.13 -23.31
CA HIS A 386 -7.93 8.31 -22.54
C HIS A 386 -7.16 7.89 -21.29
N TYR A 387 -6.51 8.83 -20.64
CA TYR A 387 -5.84 8.60 -19.35
C TYR A 387 -6.81 8.86 -18.19
N HIS A 388 -7.50 7.83 -17.72
CA HIS A 388 -8.50 7.96 -16.66
C HIS A 388 -7.91 7.95 -15.27
N SER A 389 -8.57 8.62 -14.34
CA SER A 389 -8.29 8.49 -12.91
C SER A 389 -8.71 7.12 -12.38
N GLY A 390 -7.76 6.38 -11.78
CA GLY A 390 -8.04 5.07 -11.19
C GLY A 390 -8.23 3.97 -12.22
N ARG A 391 -9.19 3.05 -11.99
CA ARG A 391 -9.41 1.88 -12.85
C ARG A 391 -10.66 2.03 -13.70
N LYS A 392 -10.51 2.03 -15.02
CA LYS A 392 -11.59 1.86 -15.97
C LYS A 392 -11.46 0.51 -16.67
N LYS A 393 -12.52 -0.27 -16.66
CA LYS A 393 -12.53 -1.60 -17.29
C LYS A 393 -12.58 -1.43 -18.81
N GLY A 394 -11.73 -2.15 -19.52
CA GLY A 394 -11.72 -2.18 -20.99
C GLY A 394 -10.51 -1.51 -21.62
N ASP A 395 -9.94 -0.48 -20.98
CA ASP A 395 -8.91 0.34 -21.62
C ASP A 395 -7.49 -0.18 -21.41
N TRP A 396 -7.14 -0.54 -20.15
CA TRP A 396 -5.81 -1.02 -19.80
C TRP A 396 -5.87 -2.33 -19.01
N TRP A 397 -5.09 -3.33 -19.47
CA TRP A 397 -4.99 -4.65 -18.85
C TRP A 397 -3.55 -4.96 -18.49
N LYS A 398 -3.35 -5.57 -17.34
CA LYS A 398 -2.08 -6.19 -16.94
C LYS A 398 -2.21 -7.70 -17.11
N TRP A 399 -1.35 -8.26 -17.91
CA TRP A 399 -1.30 -9.69 -18.21
C TRP A 399 0.00 -10.27 -17.67
N LYS A 400 -0.03 -10.59 -16.39
CA LYS A 400 1.14 -11.12 -15.69
C LYS A 400 1.45 -12.55 -16.10
N VAL A 401 2.75 -12.94 -16.03
CA VAL A 401 3.13 -14.35 -16.00
C VAL A 401 2.61 -14.99 -14.73
N ASP A 402 2.40 -16.31 -14.79
CA ASP A 402 1.92 -17.05 -13.64
C ASP A 402 2.93 -16.96 -12.48
N ALA A 403 2.41 -16.83 -11.27
CA ALA A 403 3.25 -16.75 -10.09
C ALA A 403 4.06 -18.06 -9.92
N LEU A 404 5.26 -17.94 -9.38
CA LEU A 404 6.00 -19.10 -8.94
C LEU A 404 5.30 -19.72 -7.74
N THR A 405 5.32 -21.05 -7.62
CA THR A 405 4.69 -21.77 -6.50
C THR A 405 5.65 -22.75 -5.86
N ILE A 406 5.45 -22.98 -4.57
CA ILE A 406 6.10 -24.02 -3.78
C ILE A 406 5.07 -24.69 -2.88
N ASP A 407 5.29 -25.96 -2.55
CA ASP A 407 4.54 -26.67 -1.51
C ASP A 407 5.28 -26.57 -0.18
N ALA A 408 4.64 -26.00 0.82
CA ALA A 408 5.24 -25.74 2.13
C ALA A 408 4.29 -26.14 3.28
N VAL A 409 4.85 -26.56 4.42
CA VAL A 409 4.09 -27.00 5.58
C VAL A 409 3.87 -25.87 6.58
N LEU A 410 2.69 -25.78 7.17
CA LEU A 410 2.36 -24.85 8.25
C LEU A 410 3.12 -25.22 9.53
N ILE A 411 3.88 -24.27 10.09
CA ILE A 411 4.64 -24.45 11.33
C ILE A 411 4.26 -23.48 12.44
N TYR A 412 3.81 -22.26 12.08
CA TYR A 412 3.33 -21.26 13.04
C TYR A 412 2.02 -20.64 12.56
N ALA A 413 1.16 -20.33 13.51
CA ALA A 413 -0.05 -19.55 13.27
C ALA A 413 -0.21 -18.45 14.32
N GLN A 414 -0.68 -17.28 13.88
CA GLN A 414 -0.96 -16.15 14.73
C GLN A 414 -2.42 -15.71 14.53
N LYS A 415 -3.07 -15.30 15.62
CA LYS A 415 -4.43 -14.75 15.55
C LYS A 415 -4.47 -13.47 14.71
N GLY A 416 -5.57 -13.28 14.02
CA GLY A 416 -5.87 -12.03 13.33
C GLY A 416 -6.19 -10.89 14.30
N SER A 417 -6.51 -9.73 13.75
CA SER A 417 -6.95 -8.54 14.49
C SER A 417 -8.39 -8.17 14.14
N GLY A 418 -9.02 -7.37 14.99
CA GLY A 418 -10.39 -6.89 14.79
C GLY A 418 -11.38 -8.06 14.69
N ARG A 419 -12.25 -8.04 13.70
CA ARG A 419 -13.28 -9.08 13.49
C ARG A 419 -12.73 -10.52 13.38
N ARG A 420 -11.45 -10.69 13.01
CA ARG A 420 -10.78 -12.00 12.89
C ARG A 420 -9.92 -12.37 14.10
N SER A 421 -9.99 -11.62 15.20
CA SER A 421 -9.22 -11.88 16.44
C SER A 421 -9.51 -13.25 17.08
N GLY A 422 -10.70 -13.82 16.81
CA GLY A 422 -11.06 -15.17 17.22
C GLY A 422 -10.42 -16.31 16.42
N TYR A 423 -9.84 -16.01 15.26
CA TYR A 423 -9.30 -17.00 14.33
C TYR A 423 -7.82 -16.79 14.08
N TYR A 424 -7.11 -17.88 13.74
CA TYR A 424 -5.75 -17.80 13.23
C TYR A 424 -5.80 -17.44 11.74
N THR A 425 -5.17 -16.35 11.35
CA THR A 425 -5.21 -15.82 9.96
C THR A 425 -3.84 -15.50 9.38
N ASP A 426 -2.82 -15.42 10.22
CA ASP A 426 -1.43 -15.22 9.82
C ASP A 426 -0.69 -16.54 9.99
N TYR A 427 -0.16 -17.06 8.89
CA TYR A 427 0.43 -18.38 8.83
C TYR A 427 1.90 -18.29 8.41
N THR A 428 2.76 -19.06 9.06
CA THR A 428 4.17 -19.18 8.71
C THR A 428 4.44 -20.60 8.23
N PHE A 429 5.06 -20.69 7.07
CA PHE A 429 5.32 -21.93 6.34
C PHE A 429 6.80 -22.25 6.29
N ALA A 430 7.11 -23.53 6.20
CA ALA A 430 8.46 -24.07 6.10
C ALA A 430 8.58 -25.05 4.93
N VAL A 431 9.79 -25.16 4.41
CA VAL A 431 10.24 -26.18 3.44
C VAL A 431 11.32 -27.05 4.10
N LYS A 432 11.70 -28.13 3.44
CA LYS A 432 12.79 -29.00 3.91
C LYS A 432 14.15 -28.33 3.70
N LYS A 433 15.04 -28.57 4.63
CA LYS A 433 16.47 -28.34 4.51
C LYS A 433 17.18 -29.47 5.23
N ASP A 434 17.75 -30.38 4.50
CA ASP A 434 18.24 -31.65 5.04
C ASP A 434 17.09 -32.39 5.79
N GLU A 435 17.29 -32.75 7.04
CA GLU A 435 16.26 -33.38 7.89
C GLU A 435 15.45 -32.36 8.73
N GLN A 436 15.63 -31.07 8.51
CA GLN A 436 14.99 -30.01 9.30
C GLN A 436 14.00 -29.19 8.48
N LEU A 437 13.09 -28.54 9.17
CA LEU A 437 12.19 -27.54 8.59
C LEU A 437 12.78 -26.13 8.72
N VAL A 438 12.86 -25.40 7.62
CA VAL A 438 13.32 -24.01 7.59
C VAL A 438 12.19 -23.11 7.13
N THR A 439 11.95 -22.03 7.88
CA THR A 439 10.93 -21.04 7.53
C THR A 439 11.21 -20.39 6.18
N ILE A 440 10.20 -20.37 5.32
CA ILE A 440 10.29 -19.84 3.95
C ILE A 440 9.36 -18.64 3.69
N ALA A 441 8.15 -18.64 4.23
CA ALA A 441 7.15 -17.64 3.97
C ALA A 441 6.25 -17.36 5.16
N LYS A 442 5.73 -16.13 5.23
CA LYS A 442 4.56 -15.77 6.04
C LYS A 442 3.46 -15.27 5.09
N ALA A 443 2.27 -15.88 5.14
CA ALA A 443 1.13 -15.48 4.34
C ALA A 443 -0.15 -15.37 5.20
N TYR A 444 -1.02 -14.43 4.79
CA TYR A 444 -2.28 -14.12 5.52
C TYR A 444 -3.50 -14.04 4.59
N SER A 445 -3.34 -14.38 3.33
CA SER A 445 -4.41 -14.35 2.32
C SER A 445 -4.43 -15.63 1.49
N GLY A 446 -5.57 -15.91 0.86
CA GLY A 446 -5.76 -17.01 -0.05
C GLY A 446 -6.66 -18.14 0.47
N LEU A 447 -6.98 -18.18 1.77
CA LEU A 447 -7.95 -19.12 2.32
C LEU A 447 -9.35 -18.52 2.35
N THR A 448 -10.35 -19.35 2.12
CA THR A 448 -11.76 -19.04 2.36
C THR A 448 -12.05 -18.99 3.86
N ASP A 449 -13.14 -18.33 4.27
CA ASP A 449 -13.54 -18.26 5.68
C ASP A 449 -13.79 -19.68 6.27
N LYS A 450 -14.27 -20.61 5.46
CA LYS A 450 -14.43 -22.02 5.87
C LYS A 450 -13.08 -22.67 6.17
N GLU A 451 -12.11 -22.51 5.30
CA GLU A 451 -10.76 -23.04 5.49
C GLU A 451 -10.06 -22.38 6.70
N ILE A 452 -10.21 -21.07 6.89
CA ILE A 452 -9.70 -20.37 8.09
C ILE A 452 -10.27 -20.98 9.36
N MET A 453 -11.56 -21.32 9.40
CA MET A 453 -12.17 -21.99 10.55
C MET A 453 -11.60 -23.42 10.76
N GLU A 454 -11.40 -24.18 9.69
CA GLU A 454 -10.83 -25.53 9.75
C GLU A 454 -9.37 -25.49 10.25
N VAL A 455 -8.54 -24.59 9.69
CA VAL A 455 -7.15 -24.41 10.12
C VAL A 455 -7.10 -23.91 11.57
N SER A 456 -7.99 -23.00 11.98
CA SER A 456 -8.06 -22.52 13.37
C SER A 456 -8.37 -23.64 14.35
N ARG A 457 -9.28 -24.57 14.01
CA ARG A 457 -9.56 -25.77 14.83
C ARG A 457 -8.34 -26.68 14.90
N PHE A 458 -7.64 -26.88 13.77
CA PHE A 458 -6.40 -27.67 13.73
C PHE A 458 -5.34 -27.05 14.64
N VAL A 459 -5.08 -25.73 14.50
CA VAL A 459 -4.11 -25.00 15.33
C VAL A 459 -4.44 -25.13 16.82
N THR A 460 -5.70 -24.95 17.19
CA THR A 460 -6.13 -25.08 18.61
C THR A 460 -5.88 -26.48 19.17
N LYS A 461 -6.12 -27.52 18.36
CA LYS A 461 -5.96 -28.92 18.77
C LYS A 461 -4.50 -29.38 18.77
N ASN A 462 -3.67 -28.87 17.87
CA ASN A 462 -2.31 -29.34 17.58
C ASN A 462 -1.23 -28.30 17.90
N SER A 463 -1.51 -27.32 18.75
CA SER A 463 -0.50 -26.39 19.26
C SER A 463 0.51 -27.12 20.12
N LEU A 464 1.80 -26.91 19.86
CA LEU A 464 2.91 -27.47 20.64
C LEU A 464 3.37 -26.50 21.71
N GLU A 465 3.64 -25.24 21.31
CA GLU A 465 4.13 -24.19 22.18
C GLU A 465 3.42 -22.87 21.91
N LYS A 466 3.48 -21.96 22.88
CA LYS A 466 2.88 -20.64 22.82
C LYS A 466 3.94 -19.56 23.03
N PHE A 467 4.08 -18.67 22.05
CA PHE A 467 4.97 -17.49 22.11
C PHE A 467 4.14 -16.23 21.92
N GLY A 468 3.62 -15.66 23.00
CA GLY A 468 2.71 -14.53 22.92
C GLY A 468 1.49 -14.84 22.03
N PRO A 469 1.25 -14.07 20.94
CA PRO A 469 0.15 -14.31 20.01
C PRO A 469 0.39 -15.49 19.04
N VAL A 470 1.62 -16.00 18.95
CA VAL A 470 2.01 -17.07 18.02
C VAL A 470 1.87 -18.43 18.67
N ARG A 471 1.41 -19.40 17.90
CA ARG A 471 1.38 -20.83 18.24
C ARG A 471 2.29 -21.59 17.30
N THR A 472 3.18 -22.41 17.83
CA THR A 472 3.80 -23.48 17.05
C THR A 472 2.77 -24.59 16.88
N VAL A 473 2.75 -25.20 15.72
CA VAL A 473 1.79 -26.26 15.42
C VAL A 473 2.50 -27.49 14.87
N LYS A 474 1.90 -28.66 15.06
CA LYS A 474 2.39 -29.88 14.46
C LYS A 474 2.45 -29.71 12.94
N PRO A 475 3.60 -29.96 12.29
CA PRO A 475 3.76 -29.74 10.84
C PRO A 475 3.07 -30.86 10.05
N GLU A 476 1.79 -30.70 9.78
CA GLU A 476 0.97 -31.67 9.05
C GLU A 476 0.24 -31.06 7.84
N LEU A 477 -0.12 -29.77 7.92
CA LEU A 477 -0.92 -29.13 6.86
C LEU A 477 -0.01 -28.56 5.79
N VAL A 478 -0.13 -29.04 4.57
CA VAL A 478 0.62 -28.59 3.39
C VAL A 478 -0.20 -27.62 2.56
N PHE A 479 0.44 -26.54 2.13
CA PHE A 479 -0.18 -25.51 1.31
C PHE A 479 0.70 -25.17 0.11
N GLU A 480 0.07 -24.94 -1.03
CA GLU A 480 0.71 -24.33 -2.18
C GLU A 480 0.80 -22.81 -1.96
N ILE A 481 2.02 -22.30 -1.94
CA ILE A 481 2.34 -20.88 -1.71
C ILE A 481 2.82 -20.27 -3.02
N ALA A 482 2.06 -19.31 -3.55
CA ALA A 482 2.49 -18.52 -4.69
C ALA A 482 3.26 -17.27 -4.25
N PHE A 483 4.19 -16.83 -5.09
CA PHE A 483 4.95 -15.60 -4.90
C PHE A 483 5.37 -14.98 -6.23
N GLU A 484 5.57 -13.65 -6.24
CA GLU A 484 5.89 -12.91 -7.47
C GLU A 484 7.38 -12.94 -7.82
N GLY A 485 8.25 -13.13 -6.83
CA GLY A 485 9.69 -13.20 -7.02
C GLY A 485 10.40 -13.81 -5.82
N ILE A 486 11.64 -14.22 -6.03
CA ILE A 486 12.52 -14.82 -5.03
C ILE A 486 13.93 -14.25 -5.17
N GLY A 487 14.63 -14.07 -4.07
CA GLY A 487 16.00 -13.61 -4.07
C GLY A 487 16.77 -14.09 -2.84
N PHE A 488 18.11 -14.04 -2.90
CA PHE A 488 18.95 -14.36 -1.75
C PHE A 488 18.73 -13.36 -0.59
N SER A 489 18.79 -13.86 0.62
CA SER A 489 18.57 -13.06 1.83
C SER A 489 19.40 -13.58 3.00
N ASN A 490 20.26 -12.70 3.52
CA ASN A 490 21.02 -12.98 4.75
C ASN A 490 20.19 -12.81 6.04
N ARG A 491 18.95 -12.32 5.93
CA ARG A 491 18.06 -12.09 7.07
C ARG A 491 17.24 -13.33 7.44
N HIS A 492 17.04 -14.24 6.50
CA HIS A 492 16.23 -15.44 6.67
C HIS A 492 17.09 -16.68 6.82
N LYS A 493 16.72 -17.58 7.75
CA LYS A 493 17.41 -18.86 7.96
C LYS A 493 17.41 -19.76 6.72
N SER A 494 16.41 -19.60 5.84
CA SER A 494 16.35 -20.27 4.54
C SER A 494 17.42 -19.79 3.53
N GLY A 495 18.01 -18.61 3.76
CA GLY A 495 18.90 -17.95 2.80
C GLY A 495 18.18 -17.25 1.65
N VAL A 496 16.85 -17.31 1.60
CA VAL A 496 16.03 -16.69 0.55
C VAL A 496 14.87 -15.87 1.12
N ALA A 497 14.39 -14.91 0.34
CA ALA A 497 13.19 -14.13 0.63
C ALA A 497 12.21 -14.24 -0.54
N LEU A 498 10.96 -14.52 -0.24
CA LEU A 498 9.86 -14.53 -1.21
C LEU A 498 9.15 -13.18 -1.23
N ARG A 499 8.80 -12.71 -2.43
CA ARG A 499 8.07 -11.44 -2.61
C ARG A 499 6.57 -11.71 -2.76
N PHE A 500 5.75 -11.07 -1.92
CA PHE A 500 4.30 -11.19 -1.88
C PHE A 500 3.79 -12.64 -1.79
N PRO A 501 4.27 -13.44 -0.80
CA PRO A 501 3.79 -14.80 -0.64
C PRO A 501 2.31 -14.81 -0.25
N ARG A 502 1.56 -15.72 -0.88
CA ARG A 502 0.14 -15.93 -0.63
C ARG A 502 -0.20 -17.41 -0.78
N ILE A 503 -1.23 -17.84 -0.05
CA ILE A 503 -1.74 -19.20 -0.16
C ILE A 503 -2.58 -19.29 -1.45
N VAL A 504 -2.29 -20.28 -2.31
CA VAL A 504 -3.11 -20.61 -3.49
C VAL A 504 -4.20 -21.57 -3.09
N ARG A 505 -3.80 -22.65 -2.42
CA ARG A 505 -4.73 -23.70 -1.97
C ARG A 505 -4.12 -24.54 -0.85
N TRP A 506 -5.00 -25.19 -0.11
CA TRP A 506 -4.63 -26.23 0.82
C TRP A 506 -4.40 -27.54 0.07
N ARG A 507 -3.21 -28.12 0.14
CA ARG A 507 -2.80 -29.37 -0.49
C ARG A 507 -3.20 -30.55 0.41
N ARG A 508 -4.50 -30.87 0.43
CA ARG A 508 -5.06 -31.99 1.21
C ARG A 508 -4.62 -33.36 0.68
N ASP A 509 -4.10 -33.36 -0.53
CA ASP A 509 -3.54 -34.51 -1.25
C ASP A 509 -2.08 -34.83 -0.85
N LYS A 510 -1.38 -33.89 -0.16
CA LYS A 510 0.03 -34.01 0.22
C LYS A 510 0.23 -34.13 1.71
N LYS A 511 1.26 -34.92 2.11
CA LYS A 511 1.76 -35.03 3.47
C LYS A 511 2.95 -34.08 3.67
N ALA A 512 3.33 -33.89 4.94
CA ALA A 512 4.45 -33.00 5.32
C ALA A 512 5.83 -33.47 4.79
N ASP A 513 5.96 -34.74 4.45
CA ASP A 513 7.17 -35.30 3.83
C ASP A 513 7.24 -35.09 2.30
N GLU A 514 6.17 -34.56 1.68
CA GLU A 514 6.06 -34.28 0.24
C GLU A 514 6.19 -32.79 -0.10
N ILE A 515 6.64 -31.96 0.85
CA ILE A 515 6.91 -30.53 0.63
C ILE A 515 8.23 -30.33 -0.11
N ASP A 516 8.39 -29.15 -0.69
CA ASP A 516 9.59 -28.80 -1.45
C ASP A 516 10.84 -28.70 -0.54
N ASP A 517 11.99 -28.97 -1.14
CA ASP A 517 13.30 -28.75 -0.53
C ASP A 517 13.83 -27.36 -0.83
N ILE A 518 14.61 -26.78 0.08
CA ILE A 518 15.16 -25.42 -0.06
C ILE A 518 16.10 -25.31 -1.27
N GLU A 519 16.79 -26.35 -1.65
CA GLU A 519 17.69 -26.32 -2.82
C GLU A 519 16.88 -26.28 -4.13
N GLU A 520 15.73 -26.95 -4.20
CA GLU A 520 14.80 -26.82 -5.33
C GLU A 520 14.21 -25.40 -5.40
N VAL A 521 13.85 -24.84 -4.25
CA VAL A 521 13.36 -23.47 -4.18
C VAL A 521 14.40 -22.45 -4.64
N LYS A 522 15.67 -22.63 -4.30
CA LYS A 522 16.77 -21.78 -4.74
C LYS A 522 17.00 -21.80 -6.26
N LYS A 523 16.69 -22.91 -6.95
CA LYS A 523 16.77 -22.98 -8.42
C LYS A 523 15.80 -22.04 -9.14
N LEU A 524 14.78 -21.55 -8.44
CA LEU A 524 13.85 -20.54 -8.96
C LEU A 524 14.45 -19.13 -8.97
N ILE A 525 15.61 -18.90 -8.34
CA ILE A 525 16.34 -17.63 -8.40
C ILE A 525 17.07 -17.57 -9.75
N LYS A 526 16.70 -16.61 -10.57
CA LYS A 526 17.36 -16.31 -11.86
C LYS A 526 18.38 -15.19 -11.68
#